data_4b642c63dae3774410340c7cb5722650
#
_entry.id   4b642c63dae3774410340c7cb5722650
#
_cell.length_a   1.000
_cell.length_b   1.000
_cell.length_c   1.000
_cell.angle_alpha   90.00
_cell.angle_beta   90.00
_cell.angle_gamma   90.00
#
_symmetry.space_group_name_H-M   'P 1'
#
loop_
_entity.id
_entity.type
_entity.pdbx_description
1 polymer ?
#
loop_
_entity_poly.entity_id
_entity_poly.type
_entity_poly.pdbx_seq_one_letter_code
_entity_poly.pdbx_strand_id
1 'polypeptide(L)'
;MNSRIFPAAMSAPYAPLQPAVVVHDEQGRLYSAAYGDVYHSRDDAAGQAEHVFLRGNGLPQRWRGRARFTVCETGFGMGLNFLTLWQAWRDDPARPRRLHMLSLEGHPFAREDLLAVLRAHAPAGLQALATQLAVQWPPLRGNPAMWDPHMLQALARLAAPDATLAS
;
A
#
# COMPACT_ATOMS: atom_id res chain seq x y z
N MET A 1 -34.07 -1.43 -15.12
CA MET A 1 -33.51 -0.88 -16.34
C MET A 1 -32.76 0.39 -16.01
N ASN A 2 -31.45 0.34 -15.87
CA ASN A 2 -30.52 1.40 -16.26
C ASN A 2 -29.08 0.91 -16.04
N SER A 3 -28.63 0.17 -17.02
CA SER A 3 -27.23 -0.17 -17.18
C SER A 3 -26.57 0.95 -17.96
N ARG A 4 -25.72 1.74 -17.34
CA ARG A 4 -24.57 2.44 -17.91
C ARG A 4 -24.10 3.54 -16.96
N ILE A 5 -23.30 3.15 -15.96
CA ILE A 5 -22.63 4.13 -15.09
C ILE A 5 -21.25 4.55 -15.64
N PHE A 6 -20.77 3.89 -16.69
CA PHE A 6 -19.47 4.23 -17.30
C PHE A 6 -19.62 4.51 -18.78
N PRO A 7 -19.13 5.67 -19.28
CA PRO A 7 -19.09 5.93 -20.70
C PRO A 7 -18.12 4.97 -21.39
N ALA A 8 -18.54 4.48 -22.56
CA ALA A 8 -17.78 3.54 -23.41
C ALA A 8 -16.58 4.17 -24.14
N ALA A 9 -15.85 5.09 -23.52
CA ALA A 9 -14.74 5.81 -24.14
C ALA A 9 -13.52 5.83 -23.25
N MET A 10 -12.97 4.65 -22.94
CA MET A 10 -11.62 4.57 -22.40
C MET A 10 -10.78 3.56 -23.19
N SER A 11 -10.63 3.82 -24.48
CA SER A 11 -9.67 3.12 -25.34
C SER A 11 -8.41 3.95 -25.60
N ALA A 12 -8.02 4.82 -24.69
CA ALA A 12 -6.68 5.37 -24.76
C ALA A 12 -5.69 4.26 -24.37
N PRO A 13 -4.65 4.01 -25.17
CA PRO A 13 -3.61 3.07 -24.77
C PRO A 13 -3.03 3.55 -23.44
N TYR A 14 -3.07 2.70 -22.41
CA TYR A 14 -2.46 3.02 -21.12
C TYR A 14 -0.97 3.27 -21.31
N ALA A 15 -0.49 4.39 -20.78
CA ALA A 15 0.93 4.63 -20.73
C ALA A 15 1.60 3.53 -19.90
N PRO A 16 2.78 3.04 -20.28
CA PRO A 16 3.53 2.11 -19.46
C PRO A 16 3.75 2.68 -18.06
N LEU A 17 3.70 1.82 -17.04
CA LEU A 17 4.06 2.19 -15.68
C LEU A 17 5.46 2.78 -15.65
N GLN A 18 5.59 3.99 -15.11
CA GLN A 18 6.89 4.62 -14.89
C GLN A 18 7.31 4.33 -13.47
N PRO A 19 8.46 3.70 -13.25
CA PRO A 19 8.97 3.49 -11.89
C PRO A 19 9.25 4.82 -11.19
N ALA A 20 9.17 4.80 -9.86
CA ALA A 20 9.62 5.93 -9.05
C ALA A 20 11.10 6.20 -9.30
N VAL A 21 11.46 7.46 -9.39
CA VAL A 21 12.87 7.89 -9.48
C VAL A 21 13.36 8.18 -8.06
N VAL A 22 14.42 7.50 -7.65
CA VAL A 22 15.03 7.70 -6.34
C VAL A 22 15.80 9.02 -6.34
N VAL A 23 15.29 9.99 -5.60
CA VAL A 23 15.90 11.30 -5.41
C VAL A 23 15.96 11.61 -3.92
N HIS A 24 17.00 12.31 -3.51
CA HIS A 24 17.11 12.84 -2.15
C HIS A 24 17.13 14.36 -2.19
N ASP A 25 16.46 14.99 -1.25
CA ASP A 25 16.51 16.45 -1.09
C ASP A 25 17.84 16.88 -0.43
N GLU A 26 18.00 18.18 -0.24
CA GLU A 26 19.21 18.79 0.39
C GLU A 26 19.43 18.29 1.83
N GLN A 27 18.40 17.80 2.50
CA GLN A 27 18.47 17.22 3.84
C GLN A 27 18.68 15.69 3.81
N GLY A 28 18.82 15.09 2.62
CA GLY A 28 18.99 13.65 2.44
C GLY A 28 17.72 12.83 2.69
N ARG A 29 16.52 13.46 2.62
CA ARG A 29 15.25 12.77 2.71
C ARG A 29 14.84 12.22 1.35
N LEU A 30 14.24 11.03 1.35
CA LEU A 30 13.69 10.45 0.13
C LEU A 30 12.54 11.31 -0.39
N TYR A 31 12.68 11.79 -1.62
CA TYR A 31 11.80 12.77 -2.24
C TYR A 31 11.23 12.23 -3.55
N SER A 32 9.96 12.48 -3.79
CA SER A 32 9.30 12.19 -5.06
C SER A 32 9.31 13.42 -5.96
N ALA A 33 10.15 13.42 -6.98
CA ALA A 33 10.18 14.50 -7.96
C ALA A 33 8.86 14.62 -8.74
N ALA A 34 8.12 13.53 -8.91
CA ALA A 34 6.85 13.49 -9.62
C ALA A 34 5.72 14.20 -8.86
N TYR A 35 5.76 14.16 -7.53
CA TYR A 35 4.71 14.73 -6.67
C TYR A 35 5.16 15.96 -5.89
N GLY A 36 6.45 16.30 -5.91
CA GLY A 36 6.97 17.44 -5.17
C GLY A 36 6.95 17.25 -3.66
N ASP A 37 7.01 16.01 -3.15
CA ASP A 37 6.82 15.70 -1.74
C ASP A 37 7.78 14.62 -1.25
N VAL A 38 7.97 14.55 0.07
CA VAL A 38 8.79 13.52 0.72
C VAL A 38 7.98 12.26 0.98
N TYR A 39 8.61 11.08 0.84
CA TYR A 39 7.92 9.82 1.10
C TYR A 39 7.58 9.61 2.59
N HIS A 40 8.33 10.20 3.50
CA HIS A 40 8.08 10.18 4.95
C HIS A 40 8.97 11.19 5.67
N SER A 41 8.59 11.59 6.89
CA SER A 41 9.44 12.40 7.76
C SER A 41 10.58 11.55 8.32
N ARG A 42 11.76 12.16 8.47
CA ARG A 42 13.00 11.46 8.86
C ARG A 42 12.98 10.92 10.29
N ASP A 43 12.35 11.66 11.18
CA ASP A 43 12.56 11.47 12.62
C ASP A 43 11.54 10.53 13.29
N ASP A 44 10.39 10.23 12.67
CA ASP A 44 9.38 9.34 13.23
C ASP A 44 8.47 8.67 12.19
N ALA A 45 9.05 8.15 11.13
CA ALA A 45 8.28 7.47 10.08
C ALA A 45 7.50 6.25 10.59
N ALA A 46 8.06 5.52 11.55
CA ALA A 46 7.40 4.38 12.18
C ALA A 46 6.26 4.82 13.09
N GLY A 47 6.48 5.82 13.93
CA GLY A 47 5.45 6.37 14.82
C GLY A 47 4.31 6.99 14.02
N GLN A 48 4.61 7.67 12.92
CA GLN A 48 3.59 8.21 12.03
C GLN A 48 2.73 7.09 11.41
N ALA A 49 3.36 6.03 10.89
CA ALA A 49 2.64 4.90 10.32
C ALA A 49 1.81 4.17 11.40
N GLU A 50 2.36 3.99 12.60
CA GLU A 50 1.61 3.40 13.72
C GLU A 50 0.44 4.28 14.13
N HIS A 51 0.67 5.58 14.33
CA HIS A 51 -0.36 6.49 14.82
C HIS A 51 -1.47 6.73 13.80
N VAL A 52 -1.09 7.12 12.58
CA VAL A 52 -2.06 7.50 11.54
C VAL A 52 -2.68 6.26 10.90
N PHE A 53 -1.86 5.29 10.51
CA PHE A 53 -2.35 4.17 9.71
C PHE A 53 -2.96 3.07 10.59
N LEU A 54 -2.32 2.64 11.67
CA LEU A 54 -2.89 1.62 12.55
C LEU A 54 -3.95 2.20 13.48
N ARG A 55 -3.57 3.11 14.37
CA ARG A 55 -4.48 3.64 15.40
C ARG A 55 -5.63 4.44 14.80
N GLY A 56 -5.36 5.27 13.80
CA GLY A 56 -6.38 6.03 13.07
C GLY A 56 -7.45 5.15 12.42
N ASN A 57 -7.09 3.90 12.08
CA ASN A 57 -8.01 2.89 11.55
C ASN A 57 -8.52 1.89 12.59
N GLY A 58 -8.27 2.11 13.88
CA GLY A 58 -8.72 1.25 14.98
C GLY A 58 -8.09 -0.15 14.98
N LEU A 59 -6.89 -0.30 14.42
CA LEU A 59 -6.13 -1.54 14.44
C LEU A 59 -5.26 -1.61 15.72
N PRO A 60 -5.12 -2.78 16.32
CA PRO A 60 -5.55 -4.12 15.89
C PRO A 60 -7.00 -4.49 16.27
N GLN A 61 -7.72 -3.67 17.02
CA GLN A 61 -9.03 -4.04 17.58
C GLN A 61 -10.04 -4.46 16.51
N ARG A 62 -10.07 -3.77 15.37
CA ARG A 62 -11.02 -4.02 14.26
C ARG A 62 -10.89 -5.39 13.60
N TRP A 63 -9.73 -6.04 13.66
CA TRP A 63 -9.56 -7.35 13.04
C TRP A 63 -9.77 -8.53 13.99
N ARG A 64 -9.89 -8.27 15.31
CA ARG A 64 -10.10 -9.33 16.31
C ARG A 64 -11.40 -10.08 16.05
N GLY A 65 -11.36 -11.39 16.24
CA GLY A 65 -12.51 -12.28 15.99
C GLY A 65 -12.83 -12.52 14.52
N ARG A 66 -12.06 -11.97 13.59
CA ARG A 66 -12.24 -12.18 12.15
C ARG A 66 -11.30 -13.26 11.63
N ALA A 67 -11.80 -14.13 10.75
CA ALA A 67 -10.96 -15.13 10.09
C ALA A 67 -10.05 -14.49 9.03
N ARG A 68 -10.53 -13.40 8.39
CA ARG A 68 -9.82 -12.60 7.37
C ARG A 68 -10.03 -11.13 7.63
N PHE A 69 -9.03 -10.34 7.29
CA PHE A 69 -9.12 -8.88 7.32
C PHE A 69 -8.46 -8.32 6.07
N THR A 70 -9.10 -7.34 5.44
CA THR A 70 -8.57 -6.68 4.24
C THR A 70 -8.38 -5.20 4.53
N VAL A 71 -7.19 -4.71 4.17
CA VAL A 71 -6.83 -3.28 4.20
C VAL A 71 -6.65 -2.83 2.76
N CYS A 72 -7.16 -1.65 2.45
CA CYS A 72 -6.91 -0.99 1.17
C CYS A 72 -6.28 0.37 1.42
N GLU A 73 -5.25 0.70 0.64
CA GLU A 73 -4.61 2.00 0.66
C GLU A 73 -4.39 2.54 -0.75
N THR A 74 -4.19 3.84 -0.84
CA THR A 74 -3.73 4.54 -2.04
C THR A 74 -2.36 5.14 -1.76
N GLY A 75 -1.39 4.87 -2.65
CA GLY A 75 0.00 5.26 -2.47
C GLY A 75 0.78 4.27 -1.58
N PHE A 76 1.38 3.26 -2.20
CA PHE A 76 2.22 2.28 -1.47
C PHE A 76 3.54 2.92 -1.01
N GLY A 77 4.11 3.79 -1.84
CA GLY A 77 5.41 4.39 -1.60
C GLY A 77 6.50 3.34 -1.39
N MET A 78 7.29 3.49 -0.34
CA MET A 78 8.28 2.48 0.06
C MET A 78 7.70 1.32 0.88
N GLY A 79 6.38 1.30 1.11
CA GLY A 79 5.69 0.22 1.82
C GLY A 79 5.76 0.30 3.35
N LEU A 80 5.99 1.46 3.93
CA LEU A 80 6.13 1.59 5.38
C LEU A 80 4.83 1.25 6.12
N ASN A 81 3.68 1.69 5.62
CA ASN A 81 2.37 1.31 6.17
C ASN A 81 2.16 -0.20 6.13
N PHE A 82 2.52 -0.85 5.00
CA PHE A 82 2.46 -2.30 4.86
C PHE A 82 3.36 -3.02 5.87
N LEU A 83 4.60 -2.59 6.02
CA LEU A 83 5.55 -3.20 6.96
C LEU A 83 5.07 -3.06 8.42
N THR A 84 4.57 -1.89 8.78
CA THR A 84 4.01 -1.61 10.10
C THR A 84 2.76 -2.46 10.37
N LEU A 85 1.85 -2.55 9.39
CA LEU A 85 0.67 -3.41 9.45
C LEU A 85 1.05 -4.89 9.59
N TRP A 86 2.03 -5.35 8.80
CA TRP A 86 2.50 -6.73 8.81
C TRP A 86 3.15 -7.09 10.15
N GLN A 87 3.95 -6.19 10.72
CA GLN A 87 4.54 -6.37 12.05
C GLN A 87 3.44 -6.45 13.12
N ALA A 88 2.51 -5.49 13.14
CA ALA A 88 1.40 -5.48 14.08
C ALA A 88 0.54 -6.76 14.00
N TRP A 89 0.31 -7.27 12.77
CA TRP A 89 -0.41 -8.52 12.58
C TRP A 89 0.38 -9.72 13.09
N ARG A 90 1.69 -9.76 12.92
CA ARG A 90 2.53 -10.85 13.44
C ARG A 90 2.55 -10.90 14.96
N ASP A 91 2.54 -9.73 15.58
CA ASP A 91 2.69 -9.58 17.04
C ASP A 91 1.37 -9.77 17.79
N ASP A 92 0.21 -9.63 17.12
CA ASP A 92 -1.09 -9.80 17.77
C ASP A 92 -1.48 -11.29 17.86
N PRO A 93 -1.52 -11.89 19.08
CA PRO A 93 -1.96 -13.28 19.25
C PRO A 93 -3.43 -13.50 18.83
N ALA A 94 -4.24 -12.44 18.81
CA ALA A 94 -5.65 -12.47 18.39
C ALA A 94 -5.85 -12.07 16.91
N ARG A 95 -4.76 -12.08 16.13
CA ARG A 95 -4.79 -11.72 14.70
C ARG A 95 -5.71 -12.60 13.88
N PRO A 96 -6.29 -12.08 12.79
CA PRO A 96 -6.99 -12.92 11.80
C PRO A 96 -6.02 -13.92 11.17
N ARG A 97 -6.54 -15.07 10.79
CA ARG A 97 -5.73 -16.10 10.10
C ARG A 97 -5.13 -15.59 8.79
N ARG A 98 -5.81 -14.65 8.12
CA ARG A 98 -5.35 -14.05 6.86
C ARG A 98 -5.49 -12.52 6.93
N LEU A 99 -4.42 -11.85 6.57
CA LEU A 99 -4.40 -10.42 6.29
C LEU A 99 -4.20 -10.23 4.80
N HIS A 100 -5.07 -9.47 4.17
CA HIS A 100 -4.94 -9.06 2.78
C HIS A 100 -4.70 -7.56 2.75
N MET A 101 -3.73 -7.12 1.95
CA MET A 101 -3.52 -5.72 1.67
C MET A 101 -3.60 -5.48 0.17
N LEU A 102 -4.41 -4.50 -0.20
CA LEU A 102 -4.55 -4.00 -1.56
C LEU A 102 -4.00 -2.58 -1.56
N SER A 103 -3.01 -2.33 -2.38
CA SER A 103 -2.42 -1.01 -2.51
C SER A 103 -2.42 -0.57 -3.96
N LEU A 104 -2.83 0.68 -4.20
CA LEU A 104 -2.78 1.33 -5.50
C LEU A 104 -1.57 2.26 -5.52
N GLU A 105 -0.67 2.03 -6.48
CA GLU A 105 0.55 2.83 -6.62
C GLU A 105 0.76 3.22 -8.08
N GLY A 106 0.91 4.52 -8.33
CA GLY A 106 1.10 5.05 -9.68
C GLY A 106 2.54 4.99 -10.17
N HIS A 107 3.50 5.07 -9.25
CA HIS A 107 4.93 5.07 -9.52
C HIS A 107 5.67 4.11 -8.58
N PRO A 108 5.48 2.78 -8.75
CA PRO A 108 6.12 1.81 -7.88
C PRO A 108 7.63 1.82 -8.08
N PHE A 109 8.38 1.60 -7.01
CA PHE A 109 9.84 1.43 -7.10
C PHE A 109 10.21 0.22 -7.95
N ALA A 110 11.30 0.31 -8.72
CA ALA A 110 11.99 -0.86 -9.21
C ALA A 110 12.52 -1.68 -8.02
N ARG A 111 12.71 -2.99 -8.21
CA ARG A 111 13.10 -3.89 -7.11
C ARG A 111 14.40 -3.46 -6.43
N GLU A 112 15.39 -3.11 -7.24
CA GLU A 112 16.72 -2.70 -6.79
C GLU A 112 16.64 -1.40 -5.98
N ASP A 113 15.84 -0.46 -6.46
CA ASP A 113 15.63 0.83 -5.80
C ASP A 113 14.85 0.65 -4.50
N LEU A 114 13.79 -0.17 -4.49
CA LEU A 114 13.05 -0.48 -3.27
C LEU A 114 13.96 -1.11 -2.21
N LEU A 115 14.81 -2.05 -2.60
CA LEU A 115 15.75 -2.69 -1.68
C LEU A 115 16.75 -1.67 -1.09
N ALA A 116 17.29 -0.80 -1.93
CA ALA A 116 18.22 0.26 -1.49
C ALA A 116 17.55 1.24 -0.54
N VAL A 117 16.35 1.71 -0.90
CA VAL A 117 15.53 2.64 -0.10
C VAL A 117 15.17 2.01 1.26
N LEU A 118 14.69 0.78 1.27
CA LEU A 118 14.31 0.10 2.51
C LEU A 118 15.51 -0.15 3.43
N ARG A 119 16.67 -0.49 2.88
CA ARG A 119 17.90 -0.63 3.68
C ARG A 119 18.33 0.67 4.35
N ALA A 120 18.16 1.78 3.64
CA ALA A 120 18.57 3.09 4.13
C ALA A 120 17.55 3.73 5.11
N HIS A 121 16.27 3.49 4.91
CA HIS A 121 15.20 4.28 5.53
C HIS A 121 14.21 3.48 6.38
N ALA A 122 14.12 2.15 6.21
CA ALA A 122 13.20 1.39 7.04
C ALA A 122 13.67 1.37 8.50
N PRO A 123 12.75 1.55 9.47
CA PRO A 123 13.08 1.46 10.90
C PRO A 123 13.76 0.13 11.26
N ALA A 124 14.69 0.17 12.22
CA ALA A 124 15.47 -1.01 12.61
C ALA A 124 14.60 -2.23 12.95
N GLY A 125 13.48 -2.03 13.64
CA GLY A 125 12.53 -3.10 13.97
C GLY A 125 11.81 -3.71 12.77
N LEU A 126 11.79 -3.04 11.62
CA LEU A 126 11.12 -3.50 10.39
C LEU A 126 12.09 -4.03 9.32
N GLN A 127 13.41 -3.97 9.53
CA GLN A 127 14.41 -4.33 8.52
C GLN A 127 14.29 -5.77 8.02
N ALA A 128 13.95 -6.72 8.90
CA ALA A 128 13.77 -8.12 8.51
C ALA A 128 12.55 -8.29 7.57
N LEU A 129 11.45 -7.61 7.85
CA LEU A 129 10.27 -7.60 6.99
C LEU A 129 10.50 -6.82 5.70
N ALA A 130 11.23 -5.71 5.76
CA ALA A 130 11.62 -4.92 4.60
C ALA A 130 12.44 -5.75 3.59
N THR A 131 13.36 -6.56 4.10
CA THR A 131 14.13 -7.49 3.26
C THR A 131 13.21 -8.54 2.61
N GLN A 132 12.28 -9.11 3.37
CA GLN A 132 11.31 -10.07 2.83
C GLN A 132 10.41 -9.46 1.76
N LEU A 133 9.95 -8.22 1.98
CA LEU A 133 9.17 -7.47 1.00
C LEU A 133 9.95 -7.28 -0.30
N ALA A 134 11.18 -6.78 -0.22
CA ALA A 134 12.01 -6.53 -1.40
C ALA A 134 12.32 -7.80 -2.20
N VAL A 135 12.56 -8.93 -1.52
CA VAL A 135 12.79 -10.23 -2.18
C VAL A 135 11.54 -10.69 -2.95
N GLN A 136 10.36 -10.45 -2.41
CA GLN A 136 9.08 -10.85 -3.00
C GLN A 136 8.51 -9.80 -3.95
N TRP A 137 9.15 -8.63 -4.09
CA TRP A 137 8.65 -7.55 -4.92
C TRP A 137 8.51 -7.99 -6.38
N PRO A 138 7.32 -7.90 -6.95
CA PRO A 138 7.08 -8.37 -8.30
C PRO A 138 7.83 -7.49 -9.32
N PRO A 139 8.18 -8.03 -10.49
CA PRO A 139 8.66 -7.19 -11.59
C PRO A 139 7.54 -6.20 -12.00
N LEU A 140 7.93 -4.97 -12.25
CA LEU A 140 6.99 -3.96 -12.74
C LEU A 140 6.48 -4.38 -14.12
N ARG A 141 5.22 -4.74 -14.17
CA ARG A 141 4.52 -5.02 -15.42
C ARG A 141 3.41 -4.00 -15.55
N GLY A 142 3.50 -3.16 -16.56
CA GLY A 142 2.37 -2.35 -16.97
C GLY A 142 1.26 -3.29 -17.40
N ASN A 143 0.31 -3.53 -16.51
CA ASN A 143 -0.87 -4.31 -16.85
C ASN A 143 -2.06 -3.35 -16.94
N PRO A 144 -2.62 -3.16 -18.15
CA PRO A 144 -3.87 -2.43 -18.31
C PRO A 144 -5.04 -3.03 -17.49
N ALA A 145 -4.92 -4.30 -17.06
CA ALA A 145 -5.90 -4.95 -16.21
C ALA A 145 -5.89 -4.48 -14.73
N MET A 146 -4.96 -3.64 -14.31
CA MET A 146 -5.01 -3.05 -12.95
C MET A 146 -6.21 -2.12 -12.72
N TRP A 147 -6.90 -1.74 -13.78
CA TRP A 147 -8.15 -0.97 -13.72
C TRP A 147 -9.34 -1.82 -14.14
N ASP A 148 -9.31 -3.12 -13.80
CA ASP A 148 -10.46 -3.98 -14.01
C ASP A 148 -11.68 -3.37 -13.29
N PRO A 149 -12.79 -3.15 -14.01
CA PRO A 149 -14.03 -2.66 -13.42
C PRO A 149 -14.51 -3.49 -12.23
N HIS A 150 -14.20 -4.79 -12.19
CA HIS A 150 -14.51 -5.66 -11.07
C HIS A 150 -13.71 -5.33 -9.81
N MET A 151 -12.44 -4.91 -9.98
CA MET A 151 -11.61 -4.48 -8.86
C MET A 151 -12.10 -3.15 -8.29
N LEU A 152 -12.47 -2.19 -9.14
CA LEU A 152 -13.08 -0.92 -8.72
C LEU A 152 -14.43 -1.16 -8.02
N GLN A 153 -15.25 -2.11 -8.48
CA GLN A 153 -16.49 -2.50 -7.81
C GLN A 153 -16.22 -3.17 -6.46
N ALA A 154 -15.18 -4.00 -6.36
CA ALA A 154 -14.77 -4.60 -5.09
C ALA A 154 -14.32 -3.55 -4.09
N LEU A 155 -13.51 -2.56 -4.53
CA LEU A 155 -13.08 -1.43 -3.71
C LEU A 155 -14.26 -0.56 -3.26
N ALA A 156 -15.20 -0.27 -4.15
CA ALA A 156 -16.41 0.50 -3.84
C ALA A 156 -17.30 -0.23 -2.81
N ARG A 157 -17.40 -1.56 -2.90
CA ARG A 157 -18.13 -2.38 -1.91
C ARG A 157 -17.45 -2.40 -0.55
N LEU A 158 -16.12 -2.37 -0.51
CA LEU A 158 -15.35 -2.32 0.75
C LEU A 158 -15.42 -0.94 1.41
N ALA A 159 -15.59 0.12 0.61
CA ALA A 159 -15.72 1.50 1.10
C ALA A 159 -17.16 1.85 1.55
N ALA A 160 -18.15 1.05 1.23
CA ALA A 160 -19.53 1.29 1.66
C ALA A 160 -19.67 1.08 3.18
N PRO A 161 -20.23 2.05 3.93
CA PRO A 161 -20.29 1.99 5.39
C PRO A 161 -21.15 0.84 5.94
N ASP A 162 -22.01 0.23 5.13
CA ASP A 162 -22.95 -0.82 5.51
C ASP A 162 -22.69 -2.19 4.86
N ALA A 163 -21.49 -2.44 4.38
CA ALA A 163 -21.16 -3.75 3.85
C ALA A 163 -21.07 -4.77 5.01
N THR A 164 -22.21 -5.16 5.54
CA THR A 164 -22.37 -6.44 6.23
C THR A 164 -22.03 -7.51 5.21
N LEU A 165 -20.84 -8.06 5.33
CA LEU A 165 -20.44 -9.26 4.60
C LEU A 165 -21.38 -10.37 5.03
N ALA A 166 -22.44 -10.60 4.25
CA ALA A 166 -23.18 -11.82 4.33
C ALA A 166 -22.24 -12.99 4.11
N SER A 167 -22.25 -13.89 5.05
CA SER A 167 -21.52 -15.15 5.20
C SER A 167 -21.44 -15.99 3.93
#